data_c73755a57cd79e4aac269986e0343106
#
_entry.id   c73755a57cd79e4aac269986e0343106
#
_cell.length_a   1.000
_cell.length_b   1.000
_cell.length_c   1.000
_cell.angle_alpha   90.00
_cell.angle_beta   90.00
_cell.angle_gamma   90.00
#
_symmetry.space_group_name_H-M   'P 1'
#
loop_
_entity.id
_entity.type
_entity.pdbx_description
1 polymer ?
#
loop_
_entity_poly.entity_id
_entity_poly.type
_entity_poly.pdbx_seq_one_letter_code
_entity_poly.pdbx_strand_id
1 'polypeptide(L)'
;LLKSFKQYASDTENLRNLLKTDRDGYGSNAWAVSGTKTKSGKPLLANDPHLAYNLPPWWYEIRLKSNNYNFGGYGLYGIPLPVIGHNENIGWGFTNVMTDDMDFNIESLNEDQTQYYVDGEWRDLIIEEEELVLKSGSKRKIIIRSTHRGPIISEIHRDAKALNKAISFRWTEFDAFDETTGLFMLAKAKNWEDFNEASKLFGAPGQNWTYADKEGNIGWRPSTKIPIRLDADKLVPFDGTTTKYDWQGYIPFDEMPFSFNPEKGYISNGNNKIVGDEYPYYISRYWADPSRATQ
;
A
#
# COMPACT_ATOMS: atom_id res chain seq x y z
N LEU A 1 -27.55 6.64 -6.35
CA LEU A 1 -26.15 6.39 -5.95
C LEU A 1 -25.91 4.92 -5.62
N LEU A 2 -26.58 4.33 -4.59
CA LEU A 2 -26.40 2.93 -4.18
C LEU A 2 -26.66 1.91 -5.31
N LYS A 3 -27.62 2.19 -6.20
CA LYS A 3 -27.95 1.36 -7.37
C LYS A 3 -26.83 1.44 -8.42
N SER A 4 -26.23 2.61 -8.61
CA SER A 4 -25.10 2.83 -9.52
C SER A 4 -23.82 2.18 -9.00
N PHE A 5 -23.58 2.17 -7.68
CA PHE A 5 -22.45 1.47 -7.08
C PHE A 5 -22.59 -0.05 -7.12
N LYS A 6 -23.80 -0.59 -6.95
CA LYS A 6 -24.06 -2.03 -7.15
C LYS A 6 -23.81 -2.44 -8.60
N GLN A 7 -24.20 -1.60 -9.55
CA GLN A 7 -23.89 -1.81 -10.96
C GLN A 7 -22.39 -1.73 -11.22
N TYR A 8 -21.70 -0.72 -10.66
CA TYR A 8 -20.25 -0.60 -10.74
C TYR A 8 -19.52 -1.82 -10.18
N ALA A 9 -19.91 -2.32 -9.01
CA ALA A 9 -19.33 -3.52 -8.43
C ALA A 9 -19.52 -4.74 -9.34
N SER A 10 -20.74 -4.90 -9.92
CA SER A 10 -21.05 -5.95 -10.89
C SER A 10 -20.23 -5.80 -12.18
N ASP A 11 -20.11 -4.58 -12.71
CA ASP A 11 -19.38 -4.31 -13.95
C ASP A 11 -17.85 -4.48 -13.75
N THR A 12 -17.35 -4.15 -12.56
CA THR A 12 -15.95 -4.40 -12.19
C THR A 12 -15.66 -5.89 -12.07
N GLU A 13 -16.59 -6.68 -11.53
CA GLU A 13 -16.49 -8.13 -11.46
C GLU A 13 -16.55 -8.76 -12.86
N ASN A 14 -17.47 -8.31 -13.70
CA ASN A 14 -17.57 -8.72 -15.10
C ASN A 14 -16.31 -8.36 -15.90
N LEU A 15 -15.72 -7.17 -15.67
CA LEU A 15 -14.48 -6.74 -16.30
C LEU A 15 -13.29 -7.61 -15.85
N ARG A 16 -13.21 -7.95 -14.57
CA ARG A 16 -12.20 -8.87 -14.03
C ARG A 16 -12.30 -10.25 -14.67
N ASN A 17 -13.52 -10.77 -14.79
CA ASN A 17 -13.80 -12.05 -15.44
C ASN A 17 -13.45 -12.02 -16.93
N LEU A 18 -13.76 -10.91 -17.63
CA LEU A 18 -13.43 -10.71 -19.03
C LEU A 18 -11.92 -10.62 -19.27
N LEU A 19 -11.20 -9.93 -18.36
CA LEU A 19 -9.75 -9.77 -18.42
C LEU A 19 -8.99 -10.98 -17.88
N LYS A 20 -9.69 -12.01 -17.39
CA LYS A 20 -9.11 -13.17 -16.69
C LYS A 20 -8.16 -12.77 -15.56
N THR A 21 -8.45 -11.64 -14.93
CA THR A 21 -7.76 -11.19 -13.73
C THR A 21 -8.41 -11.88 -12.52
N ASP A 22 -8.40 -13.22 -12.56
CA ASP A 22 -8.86 -14.00 -11.43
C ASP A 22 -8.04 -13.65 -10.19
N ARG A 23 -8.72 -13.29 -9.10
CA ARG A 23 -8.08 -13.06 -7.79
C ARG A 23 -7.33 -14.30 -7.27
N ASP A 24 -7.61 -15.47 -7.86
CA ASP A 24 -7.07 -16.76 -7.42
C ASP A 24 -5.56 -16.92 -7.65
N GLY A 25 -4.91 -15.99 -8.35
CA GLY A 25 -3.46 -16.01 -8.58
C GLY A 25 -2.66 -14.87 -7.96
N TYR A 26 -3.31 -13.83 -7.44
CA TYR A 26 -2.62 -12.67 -6.88
C TYR A 26 -2.62 -12.71 -5.36
N GLY A 27 -1.45 -12.47 -4.78
CA GLY A 27 -1.27 -12.42 -3.36
C GLY A 27 0.21 -12.52 -3.01
N SER A 28 0.51 -12.85 -1.78
CA SER A 28 1.87 -13.11 -1.33
C SER A 28 1.82 -13.96 -0.08
N ASN A 29 2.85 -14.77 0.13
CA ASN A 29 3.07 -15.45 1.40
C ASN A 29 4.43 -15.03 1.96
N ALA A 30 4.51 -14.89 3.26
CA ALA A 30 5.77 -14.76 3.99
C ALA A 30 5.68 -15.53 5.30
N TRP A 31 6.77 -16.15 5.68
CA TRP A 31 6.86 -16.81 6.99
C TRP A 31 8.28 -16.76 7.52
N ALA A 32 8.39 -16.75 8.84
CA ALA A 32 9.64 -16.90 9.55
C ALA A 32 9.47 -17.95 10.65
N VAL A 33 10.46 -18.81 10.80
CA VAL A 33 10.50 -19.89 11.82
C VAL A 33 11.73 -19.69 12.68
N SER A 34 11.53 -19.64 14.00
CA SER A 34 12.61 -19.50 14.98
C SER A 34 13.59 -20.67 14.91
N GLY A 35 14.85 -20.40 15.19
CA GLY A 35 15.91 -21.40 15.30
C GLY A 35 15.60 -22.55 16.27
N THR A 36 14.74 -22.31 17.26
CA THR A 36 14.28 -23.36 18.21
C THR A 36 13.47 -24.48 17.55
N LYS A 37 12.92 -24.22 16.36
CA LYS A 37 12.11 -25.16 15.58
C LYS A 37 12.82 -25.72 14.34
N THR A 38 14.08 -25.35 14.13
CA THR A 38 14.85 -25.74 12.95
C THR A 38 15.96 -26.70 13.33
N LYS A 39 16.33 -27.62 12.43
CA LYS A 39 17.44 -28.57 12.66
C LYS A 39 18.79 -27.84 12.77
N SER A 40 18.95 -26.72 12.11
CA SER A 40 20.22 -25.96 12.12
C SER A 40 20.38 -25.08 13.38
N GLY A 41 19.35 -24.91 14.18
CA GLY A 41 19.32 -23.93 15.28
C GLY A 41 19.32 -22.47 14.80
N LYS A 42 19.19 -22.22 13.50
CA LYS A 42 19.10 -20.89 12.90
C LYS A 42 17.70 -20.63 12.35
N PRO A 43 17.20 -19.39 12.36
CA PRO A 43 15.89 -19.09 11.81
C PRO A 43 15.84 -19.32 10.31
N LEU A 44 14.64 -19.57 9.82
CA LEU A 44 14.33 -19.65 8.39
C LEU A 44 13.31 -18.57 8.05
N LEU A 45 13.54 -17.88 6.93
CA LEU A 45 12.60 -16.94 6.36
C LEU A 45 12.35 -17.29 4.91
N ALA A 46 11.08 -17.32 4.51
CA ALA A 46 10.68 -17.43 3.12
C ALA A 46 9.66 -16.38 2.78
N ASN A 47 9.72 -15.92 1.53
CA ASN A 47 8.79 -14.95 0.98
C ASN A 47 8.49 -15.31 -0.47
N ASP A 48 7.21 -15.27 -0.83
CA ASP A 48 6.70 -15.71 -2.11
C ASP A 48 5.64 -14.70 -2.63
N PRO A 49 6.07 -13.62 -3.32
CA PRO A 49 5.16 -12.67 -3.94
C PRO A 49 4.51 -13.27 -5.20
N HIS A 50 3.18 -13.37 -5.21
CA HIS A 50 2.42 -13.86 -6.35
C HIS A 50 2.05 -12.72 -7.27
N LEU A 51 2.91 -12.42 -8.24
CA LEU A 51 2.70 -11.40 -9.26
C LEU A 51 2.58 -12.06 -10.64
N ALA A 52 2.06 -11.30 -11.62
CA ALA A 52 1.94 -11.80 -12.98
C ALA A 52 3.30 -12.16 -13.58
N TYR A 53 3.32 -13.20 -14.43
CA TYR A 53 4.48 -13.55 -15.24
C TYR A 53 4.56 -12.61 -16.45
N ASN A 54 5.47 -11.65 -16.37
CA ASN A 54 5.69 -10.64 -17.39
C ASN A 54 7.06 -10.80 -18.04
N LEU A 55 7.23 -10.26 -19.23
CA LEU A 55 8.52 -10.05 -19.86
C LEU A 55 8.63 -8.58 -20.31
N PRO A 56 9.50 -7.79 -19.70
CA PRO A 56 10.44 -8.13 -18.61
C PRO A 56 9.72 -8.51 -17.30
N PRO A 57 10.34 -9.35 -16.45
CA PRO A 57 9.76 -9.76 -15.16
C PRO A 57 9.73 -8.57 -14.19
N TRP A 58 8.82 -8.63 -13.20
CA TRP A 58 8.77 -7.61 -12.14
C TRP A 58 10.04 -7.59 -11.29
N TRP A 59 10.62 -8.75 -11.03
CA TRP A 59 11.75 -8.95 -10.14
C TRP A 59 13.03 -9.23 -10.90
N TYR A 60 14.14 -8.63 -10.45
CA TYR A 60 15.48 -9.01 -10.86
C TYR A 60 16.35 -9.25 -9.63
N GLU A 61 17.25 -10.23 -9.73
CA GLU A 61 18.20 -10.52 -8.67
C GLU A 61 19.28 -9.44 -8.64
N ILE A 62 19.61 -8.98 -7.43
CA ILE A 62 20.63 -7.96 -7.19
C ILE A 62 21.55 -8.42 -6.07
N ARG A 63 22.84 -8.31 -6.29
CA ARG A 63 23.88 -8.53 -5.28
C ARG A 63 24.87 -7.39 -5.33
N LEU A 64 25.01 -6.68 -4.21
CA LEU A 64 25.95 -5.57 -4.09
C LEU A 64 26.90 -5.81 -2.92
N LYS A 65 28.20 -5.72 -3.19
CA LYS A 65 29.26 -5.88 -2.20
C LYS A 65 30.28 -4.77 -2.36
N SER A 66 30.59 -4.11 -1.25
CA SER A 66 31.66 -3.12 -1.13
C SER A 66 32.22 -3.17 0.30
N ASN A 67 33.10 -2.27 0.63
CA ASN A 67 33.62 -2.16 2.01
C ASN A 67 32.51 -1.82 3.04
N ASN A 68 31.44 -1.16 2.60
CA ASN A 68 30.37 -0.65 3.47
C ASN A 68 29.03 -1.37 3.29
N TYR A 69 28.91 -2.24 2.27
CA TYR A 69 27.68 -2.90 1.90
C TYR A 69 27.93 -4.34 1.51
N ASN A 70 27.14 -5.24 2.03
CA ASN A 70 27.08 -6.61 1.60
C ASN A 70 25.66 -7.13 1.74
N PHE A 71 24.87 -6.93 0.69
CA PHE A 71 23.47 -7.34 0.66
C PHE A 71 23.09 -7.95 -0.69
N GLY A 72 22.06 -8.77 -0.69
CA GLY A 72 21.51 -9.37 -1.87
C GLY A 72 20.01 -9.61 -1.74
N GLY A 73 19.35 -9.87 -2.87
CA GLY A 73 17.93 -10.13 -2.91
C GLY A 73 17.32 -9.79 -4.25
N TYR A 74 16.06 -9.39 -4.21
CA TYR A 74 15.29 -9.06 -5.40
C TYR A 74 14.83 -7.60 -5.36
N GLY A 75 15.08 -6.88 -6.43
CA GLY A 75 14.67 -5.49 -6.63
C GLY A 75 13.64 -5.36 -7.73
N LEU A 76 13.02 -4.18 -7.79
CA LEU A 76 12.15 -3.75 -8.87
C LEU A 76 12.92 -2.80 -9.80
N TYR A 77 12.55 -2.75 -11.07
CA TYR A 77 13.19 -1.86 -12.04
C TYR A 77 13.13 -0.39 -11.57
N GLY A 78 14.29 0.27 -11.65
CA GLY A 78 14.45 1.65 -11.19
C GLY A 78 14.85 1.79 -9.72
N ILE A 79 14.80 0.71 -8.93
CA ILE A 79 15.21 0.69 -7.52
C ILE A 79 16.54 -0.07 -7.40
N PRO A 80 17.66 0.61 -7.09
CA PRO A 80 18.99 -0.02 -7.05
C PRO A 80 19.27 -0.79 -5.75
N LEU A 81 18.26 -1.23 -5.04
CA LEU A 81 18.31 -1.89 -3.74
C LEU A 81 17.38 -3.10 -3.72
N PRO A 82 17.68 -4.15 -2.95
CA PRO A 82 16.77 -5.25 -2.76
C PRO A 82 15.56 -4.79 -1.94
N VAL A 83 14.39 -4.93 -2.53
CA VAL A 83 13.11 -4.72 -1.86
C VAL A 83 12.81 -5.91 -0.93
N ILE A 84 13.15 -7.12 -1.38
CA ILE A 84 13.14 -8.37 -0.61
C ILE A 84 14.57 -8.88 -0.58
N GLY A 85 15.10 -9.20 0.59
CA GLY A 85 16.50 -9.63 0.61
C GLY A 85 17.09 -9.89 1.98
N HIS A 86 18.39 -9.82 2.00
CA HIS A 86 19.19 -10.02 3.21
C HIS A 86 20.50 -9.23 3.14
N ASN A 87 21.07 -8.97 4.29
CA ASN A 87 22.46 -8.58 4.46
C ASN A 87 23.19 -9.64 5.32
N GLU A 88 24.32 -9.29 5.93
CA GLU A 88 25.11 -10.21 6.78
C GLU A 88 24.46 -10.47 8.15
N ASN A 89 23.46 -9.69 8.54
CA ASN A 89 22.88 -9.71 9.87
C ASN A 89 21.41 -10.12 9.87
N ILE A 90 20.62 -9.62 8.91
CA ILE A 90 19.17 -9.81 8.84
C ILE A 90 18.73 -10.28 7.46
N GLY A 91 17.59 -10.96 7.42
CA GLY A 91 16.80 -11.18 6.22
C GLY A 91 15.43 -10.55 6.36
N TRP A 92 14.86 -10.08 5.24
CA TRP A 92 13.52 -9.49 5.19
C TRP A 92 12.75 -9.89 3.95
N GLY A 93 11.45 -9.99 4.11
CA GLY A 93 10.50 -10.22 3.04
C GLY A 93 9.20 -9.53 3.37
N PHE A 94 8.27 -9.43 2.42
CA PHE A 94 7.00 -8.79 2.70
C PHE A 94 5.82 -9.39 1.92
N THR A 95 4.63 -9.08 2.42
CA THR A 95 3.36 -9.30 1.74
C THR A 95 2.55 -8.01 1.78
N ASN A 96 1.60 -7.83 0.87
CA ASN A 96 0.71 -6.68 0.93
C ASN A 96 -0.17 -6.73 2.20
N VAL A 97 -0.28 -5.61 2.92
CA VAL A 97 -1.13 -5.46 4.12
C VAL A 97 -2.60 -5.44 3.76
N MET A 98 -2.96 -5.10 2.53
CA MET A 98 -4.33 -4.87 2.08
C MET A 98 -5.00 -3.70 2.82
N THR A 99 -4.24 -2.65 3.07
CA THR A 99 -4.75 -1.42 3.71
C THR A 99 -5.83 -0.75 2.86
N ASP A 100 -6.79 -0.14 3.54
CA ASP A 100 -7.70 0.83 2.94
C ASP A 100 -7.03 2.20 2.98
N ASP A 101 -6.29 2.53 1.93
CA ASP A 101 -5.38 3.67 1.84
C ASP A 101 -5.86 4.76 0.88
N MET A 102 -7.11 4.67 0.42
CA MET A 102 -7.68 5.63 -0.53
C MET A 102 -9.16 5.91 -0.24
N ASP A 103 -9.59 7.15 -0.54
CA ASP A 103 -10.98 7.58 -0.44
C ASP A 103 -11.42 8.37 -1.67
N PHE A 104 -12.72 8.30 -1.93
CA PHE A 104 -13.39 9.08 -2.96
C PHE A 104 -14.38 10.03 -2.31
N ASN A 105 -14.45 11.28 -2.78
CA ASN A 105 -15.38 12.28 -2.27
C ASN A 105 -16.20 12.86 -3.41
N ILE A 106 -17.51 13.00 -3.20
CA ILE A 106 -18.41 13.63 -4.16
C ILE A 106 -18.40 15.12 -3.89
N GLU A 107 -17.74 15.86 -4.77
CA GLU A 107 -17.56 17.29 -4.66
C GLU A 107 -18.72 18.07 -5.31
N SER A 108 -19.00 19.25 -4.80
CA SER A 108 -19.90 20.24 -5.43
C SER A 108 -19.08 21.36 -6.04
N LEU A 109 -19.08 21.46 -7.37
CA LEU A 109 -18.36 22.50 -8.11
C LEU A 109 -19.30 23.64 -8.51
N ASN A 110 -18.76 24.87 -8.63
CA ASN A 110 -19.46 25.99 -9.26
C ASN A 110 -19.61 25.78 -10.79
N GLU A 111 -20.39 26.63 -11.46
CA GLU A 111 -20.66 26.50 -12.89
C GLU A 111 -19.38 26.53 -13.74
N ASP A 112 -18.43 27.39 -13.38
CA ASP A 112 -17.17 27.57 -14.10
C ASP A 112 -16.14 26.49 -13.80
N GLN A 113 -16.43 25.57 -12.84
CA GLN A 113 -15.51 24.51 -12.37
C GLN A 113 -14.15 25.06 -11.92
N THR A 114 -14.17 26.20 -11.26
CA THR A 114 -13.00 26.86 -10.69
C THR A 114 -12.96 26.76 -9.17
N GLN A 115 -14.12 26.48 -8.54
CA GLN A 115 -14.28 26.40 -7.10
C GLN A 115 -15.08 25.15 -6.70
N TYR A 116 -14.85 24.66 -5.49
CA TYR A 116 -15.61 23.60 -4.84
C TYR A 116 -16.18 24.10 -3.50
N TYR A 117 -17.38 23.60 -3.15
CA TYR A 117 -18.07 23.98 -1.93
C TYR A 117 -17.73 23.03 -0.78
N VAL A 118 -17.30 23.58 0.36
CA VAL A 118 -17.00 22.79 1.58
C VAL A 118 -17.24 23.63 2.84
N ASP A 119 -17.89 23.05 3.84
CA ASP A 119 -18.16 23.64 5.15
C ASP A 119 -18.81 25.03 5.08
N GLY A 120 -19.70 25.26 4.12
CA GLY A 120 -20.42 26.52 3.97
C GLY A 120 -19.73 27.56 3.10
N GLU A 121 -18.56 27.27 2.52
CA GLU A 121 -17.75 28.20 1.76
C GLU A 121 -17.35 27.64 0.39
N TRP A 122 -17.17 28.53 -0.59
CA TRP A 122 -16.54 28.22 -1.85
C TRP A 122 -15.03 28.39 -1.72
N ARG A 123 -14.26 27.36 -2.09
CA ARG A 123 -12.79 27.38 -2.13
C ARG A 123 -12.30 27.18 -3.55
N ASP A 124 -11.22 27.86 -3.92
CA ASP A 124 -10.63 27.73 -5.24
C ASP A 124 -10.04 26.33 -5.43
N LEU A 125 -10.26 25.76 -6.63
CA LEU A 125 -9.57 24.55 -7.06
C LEU A 125 -8.10 24.87 -7.36
N ILE A 126 -7.21 23.93 -7.08
CA ILE A 126 -5.86 23.94 -7.63
C ILE A 126 -5.99 23.48 -9.08
N ILE A 127 -5.61 24.35 -10.03
CA ILE A 127 -5.70 24.06 -11.47
C ILE A 127 -4.28 24.04 -12.04
N GLU A 128 -3.88 22.89 -12.56
CA GLU A 128 -2.58 22.66 -13.19
C GLU A 128 -2.79 22.35 -14.67
N GLU A 129 -1.97 22.94 -15.53
CA GLU A 129 -1.95 22.64 -16.97
C GLU A 129 -0.70 21.83 -17.31
N GLU A 130 -0.90 20.65 -17.90
CA GLU A 130 0.17 19.77 -18.35
C GLU A 130 0.09 19.57 -19.86
N GLU A 131 1.24 19.39 -20.50
CA GLU A 131 1.33 19.09 -21.92
C GLU A 131 1.80 17.67 -22.17
N LEU A 132 0.94 16.85 -22.77
CA LEU A 132 1.30 15.51 -23.21
C LEU A 132 1.82 15.54 -24.64
N VAL A 133 3.02 15.02 -24.86
CA VAL A 133 3.55 14.74 -26.19
C VAL A 133 3.13 13.34 -26.61
N LEU A 134 2.29 13.25 -27.63
CA LEU A 134 1.81 11.98 -28.16
C LEU A 134 2.88 11.32 -29.05
N LYS A 135 2.77 10.01 -29.27
CA LYS A 135 3.67 9.24 -30.15
C LYS A 135 3.75 9.83 -31.59
N SER A 136 2.71 10.51 -32.03
CA SER A 136 2.67 11.24 -33.33
C SER A 136 3.52 12.51 -33.35
N GLY A 137 4.05 12.96 -32.22
CA GLY A 137 4.70 14.26 -32.05
C GLY A 137 3.71 15.41 -31.79
N SER A 138 2.41 15.18 -31.88
CA SER A 138 1.42 16.19 -31.53
C SER A 138 1.32 16.38 -30.01
N LYS A 139 0.92 17.58 -29.60
CA LYS A 139 0.80 17.96 -28.18
C LYS A 139 -0.68 18.05 -27.79
N ARG A 140 -0.98 17.59 -26.60
CA ARG A 140 -2.31 17.71 -26.00
C ARG A 140 -2.21 18.34 -24.62
N LYS A 141 -2.89 19.46 -24.39
CA LYS A 141 -3.07 20.04 -23.07
C LYS A 141 -4.01 19.17 -22.24
N ILE A 142 -3.64 18.97 -20.99
CA ILE A 142 -4.46 18.39 -19.94
C ILE A 142 -4.63 19.42 -18.85
N ILE A 143 -5.84 19.56 -18.35
CA ILE A 143 -6.16 20.39 -17.19
C ILE A 143 -6.43 19.43 -16.03
N ILE A 144 -5.66 19.53 -14.96
CA ILE A 144 -5.84 18.77 -13.73
C ILE A 144 -6.46 19.73 -12.71
N ARG A 145 -7.62 19.34 -12.18
CA ARG A 145 -8.31 20.07 -11.11
C ARG A 145 -8.23 19.28 -9.84
N SER A 146 -7.83 19.92 -8.76
CA SER A 146 -7.70 19.28 -7.45
C SER A 146 -8.40 20.08 -6.37
N THR A 147 -9.03 19.38 -5.43
CA THR A 147 -9.44 19.93 -4.14
C THR A 147 -8.30 19.77 -3.12
N HIS A 148 -8.49 20.17 -1.88
CA HIS A 148 -7.53 19.90 -0.79
C HIS A 148 -7.34 18.40 -0.51
N ARG A 149 -8.23 17.53 -1.01
CA ARG A 149 -8.13 16.07 -0.87
C ARG A 149 -7.29 15.43 -1.96
N GLY A 150 -7.27 16.04 -3.16
CA GLY A 150 -6.55 15.52 -4.32
C GLY A 150 -7.29 15.76 -5.63
N PRO A 151 -6.85 15.12 -6.73
CA PRO A 151 -7.36 15.36 -8.06
C PRO A 151 -8.80 14.90 -8.26
N ILE A 152 -9.54 15.63 -9.12
CA ILE A 152 -10.87 15.24 -9.59
C ILE A 152 -10.69 14.24 -10.72
N ILE A 153 -10.98 12.97 -10.45
CA ILE A 153 -10.78 11.86 -11.39
C ILE A 153 -11.96 11.57 -12.29
N SER A 154 -13.14 12.11 -11.99
CA SER A 154 -14.37 11.89 -12.77
C SER A 154 -14.28 12.42 -14.21
N GLU A 155 -13.30 13.27 -14.51
CA GLU A 155 -13.07 13.76 -15.87
C GLU A 155 -12.37 12.75 -16.76
N ILE A 156 -11.57 11.86 -16.17
CA ILE A 156 -10.70 10.89 -16.87
C ILE A 156 -11.09 9.44 -16.63
N HIS A 157 -11.60 9.11 -15.44
CA HIS A 157 -11.98 7.75 -15.10
C HIS A 157 -13.38 7.41 -15.64
N ARG A 158 -13.48 6.40 -16.51
CA ARG A 158 -14.72 6.06 -17.22
C ARG A 158 -15.93 5.91 -16.31
N ASP A 159 -15.77 5.16 -15.22
CA ASP A 159 -16.89 4.80 -14.34
C ASP A 159 -17.28 5.98 -13.43
N ALA A 160 -16.30 6.76 -12.96
CA ALA A 160 -16.55 8.00 -12.24
C ALA A 160 -17.29 9.03 -13.12
N LYS A 161 -16.90 9.15 -14.38
CA LYS A 161 -17.58 9.99 -15.37
C LYS A 161 -19.03 9.58 -15.60
N ALA A 162 -19.31 8.27 -15.60
CA ALA A 162 -20.68 7.74 -15.76
C ALA A 162 -21.62 8.13 -14.61
N LEU A 163 -21.10 8.50 -13.44
CA LEU A 163 -21.89 8.97 -12.30
C LEU A 163 -22.37 10.41 -12.47
N ASN A 164 -21.85 11.15 -13.45
CA ASN A 164 -22.13 12.57 -13.69
C ASN A 164 -21.98 13.42 -12.42
N LYS A 165 -20.91 13.17 -11.66
CA LYS A 165 -20.52 13.85 -10.42
C LYS A 165 -19.04 14.20 -10.47
N ALA A 166 -18.66 15.30 -9.85
CA ALA A 166 -17.26 15.56 -9.58
C ALA A 166 -16.82 14.66 -8.42
N ILE A 167 -15.79 13.85 -8.66
CA ILE A 167 -15.26 12.91 -7.66
C ILE A 167 -13.79 13.18 -7.48
N SER A 168 -13.41 13.64 -6.29
CA SER A 168 -12.01 13.76 -5.91
C SER A 168 -11.49 12.45 -5.35
N PHE A 169 -10.19 12.24 -5.48
CA PHE A 169 -9.48 11.05 -5.09
C PHE A 169 -8.40 11.40 -4.07
N ARG A 170 -8.52 10.88 -2.85
CA ARG A 170 -7.50 11.00 -1.80
C ARG A 170 -6.79 9.67 -1.65
N TRP A 171 -5.46 9.68 -1.73
CA TRP A 171 -4.62 8.49 -1.66
C TRP A 171 -3.37 8.76 -0.84
N THR A 172 -2.93 7.81 -0.03
CA THR A 172 -1.74 7.96 0.82
C THR A 172 -0.48 8.25 0.01
N GLU A 173 -0.36 7.73 -1.22
CA GLU A 173 0.81 7.98 -2.08
C GLU A 173 0.92 9.44 -2.57
N PHE A 174 -0.10 10.28 -2.37
CA PHE A 174 0.04 11.73 -2.62
C PHE A 174 0.85 12.44 -1.54
N ASP A 175 1.02 11.82 -0.39
CA ASP A 175 1.87 12.35 0.67
C ASP A 175 3.32 11.90 0.43
N ALA A 176 4.27 12.77 0.74
CA ALA A 176 5.69 12.46 0.54
C ALA A 176 6.20 11.52 1.65
N PHE A 177 6.78 10.39 1.24
CA PHE A 177 7.48 9.44 2.11
C PHE A 177 8.90 9.22 1.59
N ASP A 178 9.75 8.55 2.36
CA ASP A 178 11.15 8.35 2.01
C ASP A 178 11.54 6.85 2.06
N GLU A 179 10.82 6.06 1.28
CA GLU A 179 11.03 4.61 1.15
C GLU A 179 12.45 4.29 0.65
N THR A 180 13.01 5.18 -0.18
CA THR A 180 14.37 4.99 -0.70
C THR A 180 15.39 5.00 0.43
N THR A 181 15.33 5.97 1.34
CA THR A 181 16.16 5.99 2.55
C THR A 181 15.84 4.77 3.42
N GLY A 182 14.58 4.38 3.56
CA GLY A 182 14.17 3.17 4.27
C GLY A 182 14.86 1.91 3.74
N LEU A 183 14.91 1.71 2.43
CA LEU A 183 15.63 0.59 1.81
C LEU A 183 17.13 0.64 2.06
N PHE A 184 17.75 1.82 2.01
CA PHE A 184 19.17 1.99 2.36
C PHE A 184 19.44 1.65 3.83
N MET A 185 18.52 2.00 4.73
CA MET A 185 18.64 1.65 6.15
C MET A 185 18.49 0.14 6.36
N LEU A 186 17.52 -0.52 5.68
CA LEU A 186 17.36 -1.99 5.70
C LEU A 186 18.62 -2.69 5.22
N ALA A 187 19.23 -2.20 4.14
CA ALA A 187 20.47 -2.79 3.62
C ALA A 187 21.65 -2.75 4.63
N LYS A 188 21.58 -1.88 5.63
CA LYS A 188 22.59 -1.70 6.70
C LYS A 188 22.13 -2.21 8.07
N ALA A 189 20.86 -2.54 8.22
CA ALA A 189 20.26 -2.95 9.48
C ALA A 189 20.97 -4.17 10.07
N LYS A 190 21.17 -4.20 11.39
CA LYS A 190 21.90 -5.26 12.11
C LYS A 190 20.98 -6.05 13.04
N ASN A 191 19.86 -5.50 13.43
CA ASN A 191 18.97 -5.99 14.45
C ASN A 191 17.53 -5.52 14.23
N TRP A 192 16.63 -5.89 15.12
CA TRP A 192 15.22 -5.51 15.10
C TRP A 192 15.00 -3.99 15.24
N GLU A 193 15.80 -3.32 16.03
CA GLU A 193 15.71 -1.87 16.25
C GLU A 193 16.03 -1.11 14.96
N ASP A 194 17.14 -1.43 14.30
CA ASP A 194 17.52 -0.83 13.01
C ASP A 194 16.44 -1.10 11.94
N PHE A 195 15.89 -2.32 11.92
CA PHE A 195 14.79 -2.69 11.03
C PHE A 195 13.54 -1.85 11.29
N ASN A 196 13.17 -1.59 12.54
CA ASN A 196 12.04 -0.76 12.88
C ASN A 196 12.26 0.71 12.46
N GLU A 197 13.45 1.26 12.69
CA GLU A 197 13.74 2.62 12.24
C GLU A 197 13.64 2.77 10.71
N ALA A 198 14.12 1.79 9.97
CA ALA A 198 13.94 1.75 8.52
C ALA A 198 12.44 1.66 8.15
N SER A 199 11.67 0.83 8.85
CA SER A 199 10.25 0.61 8.60
C SER A 199 9.39 1.86 8.77
N LYS A 200 9.77 2.80 9.64
CA LYS A 200 9.04 4.06 9.86
C LYS A 200 8.95 4.94 8.61
N LEU A 201 9.88 4.78 7.67
CA LEU A 201 10.00 5.62 6.48
C LEU A 201 9.07 5.17 5.34
N PHE A 202 8.48 3.98 5.44
CA PHE A 202 7.57 3.48 4.41
C PHE A 202 6.15 3.98 4.62
N GLY A 203 5.57 4.57 3.58
CA GLY A 203 4.22 5.10 3.60
C GLY A 203 3.22 4.28 2.79
N ALA A 204 3.55 3.99 1.53
CA ALA A 204 2.72 3.25 0.59
C ALA A 204 3.59 2.59 -0.50
N PRO A 205 3.15 1.48 -1.12
CA PRO A 205 2.01 0.66 -0.70
C PRO A 205 2.28 -0.09 0.61
N GLY A 206 1.24 -0.33 1.40
CA GLY A 206 1.35 -0.98 2.70
C GLY A 206 1.88 -2.41 2.62
N GLN A 207 2.96 -2.70 3.34
CA GLN A 207 3.61 -4.02 3.36
C GLN A 207 3.69 -4.62 4.77
N ASN A 208 3.36 -5.89 4.88
CA ASN A 208 3.67 -6.72 6.06
C ASN A 208 5.12 -7.16 5.97
N TRP A 209 5.99 -6.55 6.72
CA TRP A 209 7.39 -6.92 6.73
C TRP A 209 7.64 -8.09 7.69
N THR A 210 8.29 -9.13 7.18
CA THR A 210 8.74 -10.30 7.93
C THR A 210 10.25 -10.23 8.08
N TYR A 211 10.73 -10.49 9.26
CA TYR A 211 12.12 -10.32 9.69
C TYR A 211 12.67 -11.62 10.27
N ALA A 212 13.95 -11.86 10.05
CA ALA A 212 14.75 -12.83 10.79
C ALA A 212 16.19 -12.34 10.89
N ASP A 213 16.91 -12.68 11.98
CA ASP A 213 18.32 -12.30 12.14
C ASP A 213 19.23 -13.50 12.46
N LYS A 214 20.52 -13.26 12.35
CA LYS A 214 21.53 -14.29 12.64
C LYS A 214 21.61 -14.71 14.13
N GLU A 215 21.06 -13.89 15.03
CA GLU A 215 21.01 -14.16 16.47
C GLU A 215 19.87 -15.12 16.85
N GLY A 216 18.96 -15.38 15.92
CA GLY A 216 17.86 -16.32 16.10
C GLY A 216 16.50 -15.69 16.26
N ASN A 217 16.41 -14.37 16.20
CA ASN A 217 15.15 -13.64 16.35
C ASN A 217 14.34 -13.70 15.05
N ILE A 218 13.01 -13.68 15.23
CA ILE A 218 12.04 -13.50 14.15
C ILE A 218 11.08 -12.38 14.51
N GLY A 219 10.61 -11.63 13.51
CA GLY A 219 9.72 -10.51 13.71
C GLY A 219 8.77 -10.27 12.55
N TRP A 220 7.72 -9.53 12.83
CA TRP A 220 6.79 -9.04 11.84
C TRP A 220 6.20 -7.70 12.28
N ARG A 221 6.03 -6.80 11.32
CA ARG A 221 5.17 -5.62 11.48
C ARG A 221 4.71 -5.07 10.12
N PRO A 222 3.53 -4.44 10.03
CA PRO A 222 3.15 -3.66 8.86
C PRO A 222 3.97 -2.37 8.83
N SER A 223 4.46 -2.04 7.64
CA SER A 223 5.15 -0.79 7.36
C SER A 223 4.33 -0.04 6.32
N THR A 224 3.62 0.98 6.76
CA THR A 224 2.66 1.73 5.96
C THR A 224 2.09 2.91 6.77
N LYS A 225 1.53 3.88 6.08
CA LYS A 225 0.70 4.93 6.68
C LYS A 225 -0.77 4.58 6.49
N ILE A 226 -1.49 4.37 7.58
CA ILE A 226 -2.91 4.03 7.57
C ILE A 226 -3.70 5.23 8.03
N PRO A 227 -4.62 5.76 7.20
CA PRO A 227 -5.40 6.93 7.57
C PRO A 227 -6.34 6.68 8.75
N ILE A 228 -6.39 7.61 9.70
CA ILE A 228 -7.40 7.64 10.75
C ILE A 228 -8.66 8.31 10.19
N ARG A 229 -9.76 7.59 10.17
CA ARG A 229 -11.06 8.04 9.70
C ARG A 229 -12.08 8.03 10.83
N LEU A 230 -12.92 9.06 10.88
CA LEU A 230 -14.01 9.12 11.85
C LEU A 230 -15.19 8.19 11.51
N ASP A 231 -15.32 7.83 10.24
CA ASP A 231 -16.41 6.96 9.73
C ASP A 231 -15.81 5.93 8.77
N ALA A 232 -15.01 5.01 9.31
CA ALA A 232 -14.23 4.04 8.56
C ALA A 232 -15.06 2.95 7.86
N ASP A 233 -16.34 2.82 8.22
CA ASP A 233 -17.19 1.70 7.76
C ASP A 233 -17.81 1.92 6.39
N LYS A 234 -17.62 3.07 5.78
CA LYS A 234 -18.24 3.41 4.50
C LYS A 234 -17.36 3.01 3.32
N LEU A 235 -17.76 1.95 2.65
CA LEU A 235 -17.19 1.52 1.35
C LEU A 235 -17.84 2.26 0.16
N VAL A 236 -18.22 3.51 0.35
CA VAL A 236 -18.85 4.37 -0.65
C VAL A 236 -18.22 5.75 -0.59
N PRO A 237 -18.24 6.51 -1.68
CA PRO A 237 -17.71 7.86 -1.67
C PRO A 237 -18.35 8.72 -0.59
N PHE A 238 -17.54 9.51 0.08
CA PHE A 238 -17.96 10.46 1.11
C PHE A 238 -18.59 11.71 0.51
N ASP A 239 -19.33 12.43 1.34
CA ASP A 239 -19.84 13.77 1.00
C ASP A 239 -18.68 14.78 1.05
N GLY A 240 -18.28 15.29 -0.10
CA GLY A 240 -17.19 16.26 -0.26
C GLY A 240 -17.56 17.67 0.20
N THR A 241 -18.86 17.95 0.49
CA THR A 241 -19.28 19.29 0.94
C THR A 241 -18.95 19.58 2.40
N THR A 242 -18.31 18.64 3.10
CA THR A 242 -17.89 18.79 4.50
C THR A 242 -16.54 18.12 4.76
N THR A 243 -15.72 18.73 5.63
CA THR A 243 -14.45 18.17 6.10
C THR A 243 -14.62 17.09 7.17
N LYS A 244 -15.85 16.81 7.60
CA LYS A 244 -16.14 15.79 8.63
C LYS A 244 -15.49 14.43 8.35
N TYR A 245 -15.36 14.05 7.07
CA TYR A 245 -14.85 12.77 6.63
C TYR A 245 -13.38 12.81 6.20
N ASP A 246 -12.72 13.96 6.33
CA ASP A 246 -11.30 14.09 6.02
C ASP A 246 -10.46 13.26 7.00
N TRP A 247 -9.32 12.78 6.53
CA TRP A 247 -8.40 12.02 7.35
C TRP A 247 -7.88 12.85 8.52
N GLN A 248 -7.88 12.24 9.69
CA GLN A 248 -7.39 12.86 10.94
C GLN A 248 -5.90 12.59 11.19
N GLY A 249 -5.15 12.31 10.13
CA GLY A 249 -3.77 11.89 10.18
C GLY A 249 -3.62 10.40 9.96
N TYR A 250 -2.53 9.85 10.47
CA TYR A 250 -2.17 8.44 10.33
C TYR A 250 -2.03 7.76 11.68
N ILE A 251 -2.29 6.46 11.73
CA ILE A 251 -2.02 5.65 12.93
C ILE A 251 -0.54 5.83 13.31
N PRO A 252 -0.24 6.22 14.57
CA PRO A 252 1.14 6.34 15.03
C PRO A 252 1.89 5.02 14.86
N PHE A 253 3.16 5.10 14.45
CA PHE A 253 3.96 3.90 14.20
C PHE A 253 4.05 2.97 15.42
N ASP A 254 4.14 3.55 16.62
CA ASP A 254 4.26 2.77 17.86
C ASP A 254 2.93 2.12 18.29
N GLU A 255 1.81 2.57 17.72
CA GLU A 255 0.49 1.97 17.91
C GLU A 255 0.14 0.93 16.83
N MET A 256 0.97 0.80 15.81
CA MET A 256 0.81 -0.24 14.80
C MET A 256 1.10 -1.62 15.38
N PRO A 257 0.33 -2.66 14.98
CA PRO A 257 0.57 -4.02 15.46
C PRO A 257 1.95 -4.53 15.07
N PHE A 258 2.53 -5.37 15.91
CA PHE A 258 3.77 -6.09 15.59
C PHE A 258 3.86 -7.41 16.36
N SER A 259 4.78 -8.26 15.95
CA SER A 259 5.14 -9.48 16.68
C SER A 259 6.66 -9.65 16.63
N PHE A 260 7.24 -9.88 17.80
CA PHE A 260 8.68 -10.17 17.92
C PHE A 260 8.88 -11.37 18.84
N ASN A 261 9.56 -12.38 18.35
CA ASN A 261 9.83 -13.65 19.08
C ASN A 261 8.59 -14.26 19.74
N PRO A 262 7.49 -14.52 19.00
CA PRO A 262 6.29 -15.08 19.60
C PRO A 262 6.57 -16.50 20.16
N GLU A 263 5.92 -16.85 21.28
CA GLU A 263 6.08 -18.16 21.95
C GLU A 263 5.85 -19.35 21.01
N LYS A 264 4.91 -19.21 20.06
CA LYS A 264 4.65 -20.25 19.06
C LYS A 264 5.87 -20.55 18.15
N GLY A 265 6.89 -19.67 18.15
CA GLY A 265 8.16 -19.84 17.44
C GLY A 265 8.06 -19.74 15.92
N TYR A 266 7.00 -19.18 15.37
CA TYR A 266 6.86 -18.88 13.96
C TYR A 266 5.92 -17.69 13.71
N ILE A 267 6.06 -17.10 12.54
CA ILE A 267 5.23 -16.04 12.01
C ILE A 267 4.82 -16.44 10.60
N SER A 268 3.55 -16.26 10.22
CA SER A 268 3.05 -16.47 8.87
C SER A 268 2.11 -15.36 8.46
N ASN A 269 2.16 -14.98 7.21
CA ASN A 269 1.28 -13.99 6.61
C ASN A 269 0.93 -14.39 5.18
N GLY A 270 -0.36 -14.36 4.86
CA GLY A 270 -0.91 -14.65 3.53
C GLY A 270 -1.89 -13.56 3.07
N ASN A 271 -1.61 -12.29 3.39
CA ASN A 271 -2.49 -11.13 3.16
C ASN A 271 -3.80 -11.20 3.99
N ASN A 272 -3.81 -11.98 5.05
CA ASN A 272 -4.94 -12.15 5.97
C ASN A 272 -5.09 -10.94 6.91
N LYS A 273 -6.23 -10.87 7.60
CA LYS A 273 -6.47 -9.88 8.67
C LYS A 273 -5.34 -9.96 9.71
N ILE A 274 -4.76 -8.81 10.04
CA ILE A 274 -3.55 -8.71 10.86
C ILE A 274 -3.80 -8.32 12.31
N VAL A 275 -5.03 -7.94 12.66
CA VAL A 275 -5.43 -7.52 14.02
C VAL A 275 -6.73 -8.20 14.43
N GLY A 276 -6.93 -8.34 15.75
CA GLY A 276 -8.21 -8.76 16.32
C GLY A 276 -9.25 -7.64 16.29
N ASP A 277 -10.46 -7.96 16.73
CA ASP A 277 -11.57 -7.00 16.74
C ASP A 277 -11.44 -5.95 17.84
N GLU A 278 -10.54 -6.19 18.80
CA GLU A 278 -10.19 -5.26 19.88
C GLU A 278 -9.24 -4.13 19.46
N TYR A 279 -8.65 -4.21 18.28
CA TYR A 279 -7.72 -3.18 17.80
C TYR A 279 -8.46 -1.87 17.52
N PRO A 280 -7.99 -0.73 18.07
CA PRO A 280 -8.80 0.49 18.13
C PRO A 280 -8.93 1.22 16.80
N TYR A 281 -8.11 0.86 15.80
CA TYR A 281 -8.09 1.53 14.50
C TYR A 281 -8.62 0.64 13.40
N TYR A 282 -9.30 1.26 12.45
CA TYR A 282 -9.68 0.62 11.20
C TYR A 282 -8.47 0.52 10.26
N ILE A 283 -8.21 -0.67 9.72
CA ILE A 283 -7.12 -0.91 8.77
C ILE A 283 -7.67 -1.21 7.38
N SER A 284 -8.59 -2.17 7.28
CA SER A 284 -9.14 -2.63 6.00
C SER A 284 -10.36 -3.53 6.19
N ARG A 285 -11.10 -3.69 5.09
CA ARG A 285 -12.11 -4.76 4.93
C ARG A 285 -11.79 -5.72 3.79
N TYR A 286 -10.66 -5.52 3.09
CA TYR A 286 -10.28 -6.24 1.88
C TYR A 286 -9.22 -7.32 2.12
N TRP A 287 -9.24 -7.94 3.30
CA TRP A 287 -8.33 -9.03 3.63
C TRP A 287 -8.49 -10.22 2.70
N ALA A 288 -7.39 -10.90 2.40
CA ALA A 288 -7.44 -12.19 1.76
C ALA A 288 -8.00 -13.27 2.71
N ASP A 289 -8.49 -14.37 2.13
CA ASP A 289 -8.99 -15.50 2.90
C ASP A 289 -7.90 -16.03 3.85
N PRO A 290 -8.21 -16.25 5.14
CA PRO A 290 -7.24 -16.67 6.13
C PRO A 290 -6.69 -18.10 5.91
N SER A 291 -7.30 -18.91 5.07
CA SER A 291 -6.86 -20.30 4.79
C SER A 291 -5.39 -20.38 4.36
N ARG A 292 -4.91 -19.36 3.61
CA ARG A 292 -3.50 -19.30 3.17
C ARG A 292 -2.50 -19.02 4.30
N ALA A 293 -2.93 -18.45 5.41
CA ALA A 293 -2.08 -18.17 6.57
C ALA A 293 -2.14 -19.29 7.62
N THR A 294 -3.09 -20.22 7.51
CA THR A 294 -3.32 -21.32 8.47
C THR A 294 -2.78 -22.66 8.00
N GLN A 295 -2.35 -22.76 6.74
CA GLN A 295 -1.71 -23.93 6.16
C GLN A 295 -0.22 -23.96 6.53
#